data_aa1f5580c8ff592121b087aa5abb6895
#
_entry.id   aa1f5580c8ff592121b087aa5abb6895
#
_cell.length_a   1.000
_cell.length_b   1.000
_cell.length_c   1.000
_cell.angle_alpha   90.00
_cell.angle_beta   90.00
_cell.angle_gamma   90.00
#
_symmetry.space_group_name_H-M   'P 1'
#
loop_
_entity.id
_entity.type
_entity.pdbx_description
1 polymer ?
#
loop_
_entity_poly.entity_id
_entity_poly.type
_entity_poly.pdbx_seq_one_letter_code
_entity_poly.pdbx_strand_id
1 'polypeptide(L)'
;MKASSVTDPILENISRLGLERKALELDVCGYTVVEDAIDPDLTARGLEAALDTFHHRTGNRPNVDTGKDFEGYSVSRFMLLKDRAFEEILMAEKVLALVDYLVGQDCVLSTFTAHMRGQGGGKTLPTGYLPLHHDDVSPQPQATFYNNATVNICLTDVSQESGCLAFVPGSHKRLRQPTDAERVLAGDGANPEAVPMVAPAGSAIIWPAHTWHGSWVSNTPGLRVTIAELFARPHMHTYDMYRESISDEVLDRNSERFATLMSMRVNDGWNDNQDDWYKNWGDRDRTKYRPPTGSS
;
A
#
# COMPACT_ATOMS: atom_id res chain seq x y z
N MET A 1 38.70 -21.96 1.71
CA MET A 1 37.44 -21.65 1.02
C MET A 1 36.96 -20.30 1.57
N LYS A 2 37.02 -19.23 0.76
CA LYS A 2 36.35 -17.99 1.12
C LYS A 2 34.85 -18.25 0.93
N ALA A 3 34.07 -18.18 2.00
CA ALA A 3 32.63 -18.11 1.87
C ALA A 3 32.32 -16.91 0.96
N SER A 4 31.78 -17.14 -0.23
CA SER A 4 31.16 -16.04 -0.98
C SER A 4 29.99 -15.60 -0.12
N SER A 5 30.05 -14.38 0.41
CA SER A 5 28.89 -13.75 1.00
C SER A 5 27.89 -13.55 -0.14
N VAL A 6 26.94 -14.47 -0.28
CA VAL A 6 25.75 -14.20 -1.08
C VAL A 6 24.99 -13.14 -0.31
N THR A 7 25.19 -11.89 -0.69
CA THR A 7 24.44 -10.77 -0.11
C THR A 7 23.03 -10.85 -0.66
N ASP A 8 22.04 -10.75 0.20
CA ASP A 8 20.64 -10.72 -0.21
C ASP A 8 20.38 -9.42 -0.99
N PRO A 9 19.90 -9.47 -2.25
CA PRO A 9 19.67 -8.28 -3.07
C PRO A 9 18.73 -7.27 -2.41
N ILE A 10 17.79 -7.73 -1.58
CA ILE A 10 16.89 -6.85 -0.83
C ILE A 10 17.67 -6.04 0.20
N LEU A 11 18.54 -6.69 0.97
CA LEU A 11 19.35 -6.01 1.97
C LEU A 11 20.40 -5.07 1.34
N GLU A 12 20.97 -5.43 0.19
CA GLU A 12 21.83 -4.54 -0.58
C GLU A 12 21.09 -3.28 -1.02
N ASN A 13 19.84 -3.42 -1.49
CA ASN A 13 19.02 -2.28 -1.91
C ASN A 13 18.61 -1.39 -0.72
N ILE A 14 18.23 -1.99 0.41
CA ILE A 14 17.97 -1.26 1.68
C ILE A 14 19.19 -0.42 2.07
N SER A 15 20.39 -1.02 2.04
CA SER A 15 21.63 -0.29 2.40
C SER A 15 21.99 0.79 1.39
N ARG A 16 21.85 0.52 0.09
CA ARG A 16 22.09 1.50 -0.98
C ARG A 16 21.22 2.75 -0.83
N LEU A 17 19.99 2.59 -0.34
CA LEU A 17 19.03 3.68 -0.14
C LEU A 17 19.09 4.31 1.26
N GLY A 18 19.93 3.80 2.16
CA GLY A 18 20.04 4.29 3.53
C GLY A 18 18.79 4.01 4.38
N LEU A 19 18.11 2.89 4.13
CA LEU A 19 16.84 2.55 4.73
C LEU A 19 16.93 1.53 5.88
N GLU A 20 18.14 1.22 6.38
CA GLU A 20 18.35 0.22 7.43
C GLU A 20 17.56 0.53 8.70
N ARG A 21 17.51 1.81 9.10
CA ARG A 21 16.71 2.24 10.24
C ARG A 21 15.21 2.03 9.98
N LYS A 22 14.73 2.30 8.76
CA LYS A 22 13.33 2.13 8.38
C LYS A 22 12.92 0.65 8.37
N ALA A 23 13.79 -0.23 7.89
CA ALA A 23 13.61 -1.68 7.98
C ALA A 23 13.55 -2.16 9.44
N LEU A 24 14.44 -1.65 10.31
CA LEU A 24 14.41 -1.95 11.74
C LEU A 24 13.14 -1.44 12.43
N GLU A 25 12.63 -0.26 12.06
CA GLU A 25 11.34 0.25 12.56
C GLU A 25 10.18 -0.69 12.19
N LEU A 26 10.17 -1.25 10.97
CA LEU A 26 9.20 -2.27 10.55
C LEU A 26 9.29 -3.54 11.42
N ASP A 27 10.49 -4.02 11.73
CA ASP A 27 10.68 -5.22 12.54
C ASP A 27 10.30 -5.01 14.01
N VAL A 28 10.58 -3.84 14.57
CA VAL A 28 10.38 -3.57 15.99
C VAL A 28 9.00 -3.02 16.27
N CYS A 29 8.59 -1.99 15.53
CA CYS A 29 7.34 -1.26 15.75
C CYS A 29 6.18 -1.81 14.91
N GLY A 30 6.47 -2.44 13.76
CA GLY A 30 5.48 -2.89 12.79
C GLY A 30 4.97 -1.79 11.87
N TYR A 31 5.65 -0.64 11.81
CA TYR A 31 5.39 0.44 10.87
C TYR A 31 6.60 1.36 10.75
N THR A 32 6.67 2.10 9.67
CA THR A 32 7.66 3.16 9.46
C THR A 32 7.08 4.31 8.64
N VAL A 33 7.71 5.48 8.71
CA VAL A 33 7.41 6.65 7.86
C VAL A 33 8.65 7.01 7.07
N VAL A 34 8.51 7.11 5.74
CA VAL A 34 9.54 7.63 4.84
C VAL A 34 9.09 9.02 4.42
N GLU A 35 9.71 10.05 4.96
CA GLU A 35 9.51 11.41 4.49
C GLU A 35 10.14 11.57 3.09
N ASP A 36 9.62 12.48 2.27
CA ASP A 36 10.08 12.69 0.89
C ASP A 36 10.13 11.38 0.07
N ALA A 37 9.11 10.51 0.23
CA ALA A 37 8.97 9.28 -0.52
C ALA A 37 8.69 9.55 -2.01
N ILE A 38 7.94 10.61 -2.28
CA ILE A 38 7.70 11.20 -3.60
C ILE A 38 7.97 12.71 -3.55
N ASP A 39 8.36 13.29 -4.67
CA ASP A 39 8.68 14.71 -4.73
C ASP A 39 7.42 15.60 -4.71
N PRO A 40 7.56 16.92 -4.44
CA PRO A 40 6.44 17.84 -4.35
C PRO A 40 5.61 17.98 -5.64
N ASP A 41 6.24 17.86 -6.82
CA ASP A 41 5.53 17.93 -8.11
C ASP A 41 4.64 16.70 -8.29
N LEU A 42 5.18 15.50 -8.05
CA LEU A 42 4.41 14.26 -8.11
C LEU A 42 3.30 14.22 -7.07
N THR A 43 3.56 14.76 -5.85
CA THR A 43 2.55 14.90 -4.80
C THR A 43 1.37 15.75 -5.27
N ALA A 44 1.66 16.92 -5.87
CA ALA A 44 0.62 17.82 -6.40
C ALA A 44 -0.17 17.18 -7.56
N ARG A 45 0.52 16.55 -8.52
CA ARG A 45 -0.12 15.83 -9.63
C ARG A 45 -0.99 14.68 -9.13
N GLY A 46 -0.53 13.91 -8.16
CA GLY A 46 -1.29 12.83 -7.54
C GLY A 46 -2.56 13.33 -6.85
N LEU A 47 -2.47 14.46 -6.13
CA LEU A 47 -3.62 15.10 -5.49
C LEU A 47 -4.66 15.53 -6.53
N GLU A 48 -4.24 16.25 -7.56
CA GLU A 48 -5.14 16.69 -8.65
C GLU A 48 -5.82 15.48 -9.33
N ALA A 49 -5.05 14.44 -9.68
CA ALA A 49 -5.59 13.22 -10.28
C ALA A 49 -6.62 12.52 -9.38
N ALA A 50 -6.40 12.51 -8.06
CA ALA A 50 -7.35 11.96 -7.10
C ALA A 50 -8.66 12.76 -7.06
N LEU A 51 -8.57 14.10 -7.02
CA LEU A 51 -9.72 15.00 -7.04
C LEU A 51 -10.49 14.92 -8.37
N ASP A 52 -9.81 14.87 -9.50
CA ASP A 52 -10.41 14.72 -10.81
C ASP A 52 -11.15 13.39 -10.94
N THR A 53 -10.53 12.29 -10.51
CA THR A 53 -11.21 10.99 -10.53
C THR A 53 -12.45 10.99 -9.63
N PHE A 54 -12.37 11.60 -8.45
CA PHE A 54 -13.52 11.75 -7.56
C PHE A 54 -14.63 12.58 -8.23
N HIS A 55 -14.25 13.71 -8.84
CA HIS A 55 -15.19 14.56 -9.58
C HIS A 55 -15.90 13.81 -10.72
N HIS A 56 -15.15 13.08 -11.54
CA HIS A 56 -15.73 12.26 -12.62
C HIS A 56 -16.74 11.22 -12.11
N ARG A 57 -16.51 10.67 -10.91
CA ARG A 57 -17.37 9.61 -10.34
C ARG A 57 -18.62 10.16 -9.66
N THR A 58 -18.53 11.36 -9.09
CA THR A 58 -19.58 11.88 -8.18
C THR A 58 -20.26 13.15 -8.70
N GLY A 59 -19.66 13.84 -9.66
CA GLY A 59 -20.05 15.18 -10.08
C GLY A 59 -19.59 16.30 -9.16
N ASN A 60 -18.97 15.98 -8.01
CA ASN A 60 -18.51 16.93 -7.02
C ASN A 60 -16.98 17.02 -7.01
N ARG A 61 -16.44 18.26 -6.99
CA ARG A 61 -15.02 18.50 -6.78
C ARG A 61 -14.83 19.21 -5.43
N PRO A 62 -14.44 18.48 -4.38
CA PRO A 62 -14.31 19.08 -3.05
C PRO A 62 -13.14 20.03 -2.98
N ASN A 63 -13.28 21.05 -2.12
CA ASN A 63 -12.17 21.94 -1.81
C ASN A 63 -11.31 21.33 -0.70
N VAL A 64 -10.01 21.17 -0.97
CA VAL A 64 -9.06 20.50 -0.07
C VAL A 64 -8.87 21.27 1.22
N ASP A 65 -8.78 22.61 1.15
CA ASP A 65 -8.46 23.45 2.31
C ASP A 65 -9.64 23.61 3.27
N THR A 66 -10.85 23.68 2.73
CA THR A 66 -12.07 23.97 3.52
C THR A 66 -12.95 22.76 3.74
N GLY A 67 -12.75 21.65 3.01
CA GLY A 67 -13.64 20.50 3.02
C GLY A 67 -15.01 20.76 2.39
N LYS A 68 -15.22 21.95 1.75
CA LYS A 68 -16.48 22.26 1.09
C LYS A 68 -16.80 21.23 0.02
N ASP A 69 -18.06 20.85 -0.07
CA ASP A 69 -18.63 19.86 -0.98
C ASP A 69 -18.15 18.42 -0.73
N PHE A 70 -17.68 18.13 0.50
CA PHE A 70 -17.32 16.78 0.93
C PHE A 70 -17.72 16.53 2.38
N GLU A 71 -18.27 15.35 2.66
CA GLU A 71 -18.61 14.92 4.02
C GLU A 71 -18.06 13.52 4.30
N GLY A 72 -17.50 13.38 5.50
CA GLY A 72 -17.14 12.10 6.07
C GLY A 72 -15.91 11.44 5.42
N TYR A 73 -16.07 10.22 4.92
CA TYR A 73 -14.98 9.40 4.41
C TYR A 73 -15.37 8.69 3.10
N SER A 74 -14.51 8.75 2.11
CA SER A 74 -14.68 8.10 0.82
C SER A 74 -13.45 7.32 0.41
N VAL A 75 -13.66 6.16 -0.20
CA VAL A 75 -12.63 5.33 -0.82
C VAL A 75 -12.93 5.16 -2.30
N SER A 76 -12.07 5.69 -3.14
CA SER A 76 -12.11 5.47 -4.58
C SER A 76 -11.19 4.31 -4.93
N ARG A 77 -11.75 3.23 -5.48
CA ARG A 77 -11.02 1.99 -5.83
C ARG A 77 -10.55 2.01 -7.28
N PHE A 78 -9.57 1.14 -7.60
CA PHE A 78 -9.05 0.95 -8.96
C PHE A 78 -8.52 2.25 -9.56
N MET A 79 -7.64 2.94 -8.81
CA MET A 79 -7.17 4.28 -9.17
C MET A 79 -5.96 4.26 -10.10
N LEU A 80 -5.10 3.23 -10.04
CA LEU A 80 -3.80 3.19 -10.72
C LEU A 80 -3.87 3.60 -12.20
N LEU A 81 -4.82 3.04 -12.95
CA LEU A 81 -4.96 3.27 -14.39
C LEU A 81 -5.80 4.50 -14.74
N LYS A 82 -6.05 5.40 -13.78
CA LYS A 82 -6.83 6.62 -14.01
C LYS A 82 -5.97 7.82 -14.39
N ASP A 83 -4.72 7.84 -13.97
CA ASP A 83 -3.77 8.89 -14.28
C ASP A 83 -2.33 8.37 -14.22
N ARG A 84 -1.45 8.95 -15.05
CA ARG A 84 -0.04 8.60 -15.08
C ARG A 84 0.68 8.92 -13.76
N ALA A 85 0.26 9.94 -13.02
CA ALA A 85 0.83 10.25 -11.72
C ALA A 85 0.72 9.07 -10.75
N PHE A 86 -0.33 8.26 -10.83
CA PHE A 86 -0.48 7.08 -9.99
C PHE A 86 0.49 5.95 -10.36
N GLU A 87 0.81 5.79 -11.66
CA GLU A 87 1.85 4.86 -12.10
C GLU A 87 3.22 5.26 -11.55
N GLU A 88 3.54 6.57 -11.56
CA GLU A 88 4.78 7.12 -11.04
C GLU A 88 4.85 7.01 -9.51
N ILE A 89 3.75 7.25 -8.78
CA ILE A 89 3.64 7.07 -7.32
C ILE A 89 3.92 5.61 -6.94
N LEU A 90 3.29 4.65 -7.62
CA LEU A 90 3.50 3.22 -7.37
C LEU A 90 4.97 2.82 -7.49
N MET A 91 5.73 3.48 -8.35
CA MET A 91 7.13 3.16 -8.62
C MET A 91 8.13 3.91 -7.72
N ALA A 92 7.67 4.51 -6.62
CA ALA A 92 8.53 5.18 -5.64
C ALA A 92 9.59 4.21 -5.07
N GLU A 93 10.86 4.43 -5.41
CA GLU A 93 11.96 3.49 -5.18
C GLU A 93 12.16 3.12 -3.70
N LYS A 94 12.17 4.12 -2.80
CA LYS A 94 12.31 3.90 -1.35
C LYS A 94 11.16 3.09 -0.78
N VAL A 95 9.95 3.31 -1.29
CA VAL A 95 8.74 2.60 -0.87
C VAL A 95 8.82 1.14 -1.29
N LEU A 96 9.09 0.88 -2.58
CA LEU A 96 9.20 -0.48 -3.10
C LEU A 96 10.31 -1.28 -2.43
N ALA A 97 11.45 -0.66 -2.07
CA ALA A 97 12.52 -1.35 -1.35
C ALA A 97 12.05 -1.88 0.02
N LEU A 98 11.24 -1.11 0.76
CA LEU A 98 10.68 -1.54 2.05
C LEU A 98 9.51 -2.53 1.89
N VAL A 99 8.73 -2.41 0.83
CA VAL A 99 7.73 -3.42 0.45
C VAL A 99 8.39 -4.74 0.12
N ASP A 100 9.45 -4.74 -0.70
CA ASP A 100 10.24 -5.93 -1.02
C ASP A 100 10.84 -6.57 0.23
N TYR A 101 11.26 -5.77 1.21
CA TYR A 101 11.73 -6.25 2.51
C TYR A 101 10.65 -7.03 3.28
N LEU A 102 9.39 -6.59 3.22
CA LEU A 102 8.27 -7.22 3.93
C LEU A 102 7.72 -8.46 3.20
N VAL A 103 7.53 -8.37 1.88
CA VAL A 103 6.76 -9.38 1.11
C VAL A 103 7.50 -9.99 -0.07
N GLY A 104 8.74 -9.55 -0.35
CA GLY A 104 9.60 -10.08 -1.41
C GLY A 104 9.46 -9.34 -2.73
N GLN A 105 10.51 -9.46 -3.58
CA GLN A 105 10.60 -8.77 -4.86
C GLN A 105 9.59 -9.25 -5.91
N ASP A 106 8.99 -10.42 -5.71
CA ASP A 106 7.97 -10.98 -6.60
C ASP A 106 6.54 -10.53 -6.22
N CYS A 107 6.42 -9.64 -5.22
CA CYS A 107 5.11 -9.17 -4.78
C CYS A 107 4.34 -8.48 -5.91
N VAL A 108 3.02 -8.57 -5.81
CA VAL A 108 2.06 -7.99 -6.73
C VAL A 108 1.24 -6.89 -6.03
N LEU A 109 0.75 -5.94 -6.81
CA LEU A 109 -0.19 -4.94 -6.31
C LEU A 109 -1.59 -5.55 -6.21
N SER A 110 -2.13 -5.61 -5.01
CA SER A 110 -3.47 -6.16 -4.78
C SER A 110 -4.56 -5.12 -5.01
N THR A 111 -4.36 -3.88 -4.54
CA THR A 111 -5.27 -2.76 -4.81
C THR A 111 -4.54 -1.43 -4.69
N PHE A 112 -5.05 -0.43 -5.43
CA PHE A 112 -4.58 0.96 -5.41
C PHE A 112 -5.80 1.89 -5.28
N THR A 113 -5.92 2.58 -4.16
CA THR A 113 -7.12 3.32 -3.80
C THR A 113 -6.79 4.74 -3.34
N ALA A 114 -7.65 5.71 -3.66
CA ALA A 114 -7.59 7.04 -3.07
C ALA A 114 -8.56 7.13 -1.90
N HIS A 115 -8.06 7.57 -0.76
CA HIS A 115 -8.80 7.79 0.46
C HIS A 115 -8.94 9.29 0.70
N MET A 116 -10.17 9.77 0.81
CA MET A 116 -10.48 11.15 1.15
C MET A 116 -11.22 11.18 2.47
N ARG A 117 -10.77 12.03 3.39
CA ARG A 117 -11.35 12.18 4.70
C ARG A 117 -11.56 13.67 5.00
N GLY A 118 -12.82 14.04 5.20
CA GLY A 118 -13.24 15.33 5.68
C GLY A 118 -13.54 15.31 7.18
N GLN A 119 -14.01 16.42 7.69
CA GLN A 119 -14.35 16.59 9.10
C GLN A 119 -15.44 15.59 9.54
N GLY A 120 -15.27 15.02 10.71
CA GLY A 120 -16.16 13.99 11.27
C GLY A 120 -16.05 12.64 10.56
N GLY A 121 -17.07 11.79 10.72
CA GLY A 121 -17.10 10.44 10.12
C GLY A 121 -18.16 10.30 9.04
N GLY A 122 -19.13 11.18 9.02
CA GLY A 122 -20.30 11.07 8.14
C GLY A 122 -21.03 9.74 8.33
N LYS A 123 -21.75 9.30 7.30
CA LYS A 123 -22.46 8.02 7.34
C LYS A 123 -21.52 6.80 7.24
N THR A 124 -20.33 6.99 6.67
CA THR A 124 -19.38 5.89 6.43
C THR A 124 -18.64 5.48 7.70
N LEU A 125 -18.38 6.44 8.59
CA LEU A 125 -17.74 6.20 9.89
C LEU A 125 -18.60 6.79 11.02
N PRO A 126 -19.68 6.12 11.45
CA PRO A 126 -20.62 6.67 12.44
C PRO A 126 -19.97 7.01 13.78
N THR A 127 -18.90 6.33 14.17
CA THR A 127 -18.10 6.62 15.37
C THR A 127 -17.17 7.81 15.20
N GLY A 128 -17.03 8.35 13.97
CA GLY A 128 -16.08 9.38 13.60
C GLY A 128 -14.64 8.86 13.41
N TYR A 129 -14.30 7.68 13.87
CA TYR A 129 -12.97 7.07 13.73
C TYR A 129 -13.08 5.67 13.07
N LEU A 130 -11.98 5.20 12.47
CA LEU A 130 -11.87 3.81 12.01
C LEU A 130 -11.27 2.98 13.17
N PRO A 131 -12.02 1.99 13.71
CA PRO A 131 -11.52 1.15 14.80
C PRO A 131 -10.22 0.43 14.45
N LEU A 132 -9.39 0.18 15.46
CA LEU A 132 -8.18 -0.62 15.28
C LEU A 132 -8.52 -2.02 14.77
N HIS A 133 -7.79 -2.45 13.76
CA HIS A 133 -7.88 -3.75 13.09
C HIS A 133 -6.53 -4.08 12.46
N HIS A 134 -6.38 -5.26 11.91
CA HIS A 134 -5.30 -5.59 10.96
C HIS A 134 -5.90 -6.13 9.65
N ASP A 135 -5.13 -5.99 8.57
CA ASP A 135 -5.59 -6.30 7.21
C ASP A 135 -5.48 -7.79 6.84
N ASP A 136 -4.75 -8.59 7.62
CA ASP A 136 -4.59 -10.00 7.30
C ASP A 136 -5.88 -10.78 7.62
N VAL A 137 -6.44 -11.41 6.61
CA VAL A 137 -7.66 -12.23 6.69
C VAL A 137 -7.37 -13.72 6.88
N SER A 138 -6.10 -14.11 7.10
CA SER A 138 -5.70 -15.49 7.31
C SER A 138 -6.37 -16.09 8.56
N PRO A 139 -6.61 -17.42 8.57
CA PRO A 139 -7.11 -18.10 9.76
C PRO A 139 -6.20 -17.92 10.98
N GLN A 140 -6.80 -17.95 12.16
CA GLN A 140 -6.05 -17.86 13.42
C GLN A 140 -5.53 -19.25 13.86
N PRO A 141 -4.33 -19.37 14.49
CA PRO A 141 -3.34 -18.30 14.69
C PRO A 141 -2.68 -17.89 13.35
N GLN A 142 -2.35 -16.60 13.23
CA GLN A 142 -1.73 -16.10 12.01
C GLN A 142 -0.31 -16.65 11.81
N ALA A 143 0.13 -16.70 10.56
CA ALA A 143 1.49 -17.04 10.21
C ALA A 143 2.48 -15.97 10.74
N THR A 144 3.72 -16.38 10.95
CA THR A 144 4.80 -15.47 11.40
C THR A 144 5.41 -14.66 10.27
N PHE A 145 5.08 -14.97 9.02
CA PHE A 145 5.46 -14.19 7.83
C PHE A 145 4.27 -13.37 7.33
N TYR A 146 4.56 -12.26 6.66
CA TYR A 146 3.51 -11.39 6.14
C TYR A 146 3.09 -11.82 4.74
N ASN A 147 1.77 -11.91 4.51
CA ASN A 147 1.21 -12.11 3.18
C ASN A 147 1.07 -10.80 2.42
N ASN A 148 0.90 -9.70 3.14
CA ASN A 148 0.61 -8.38 2.59
C ASN A 148 1.42 -7.32 3.31
N ALA A 149 1.67 -6.22 2.59
CA ALA A 149 2.18 -4.96 3.12
C ALA A 149 1.29 -3.83 2.60
N THR A 150 1.01 -2.85 3.46
CA THR A 150 0.21 -1.68 3.12
C THR A 150 1.08 -0.44 3.15
N VAL A 151 0.84 0.45 2.20
CA VAL A 151 1.48 1.76 2.08
C VAL A 151 0.40 2.81 1.98
N ASN A 152 0.55 3.91 2.72
CA ASN A 152 -0.23 5.13 2.50
C ASN A 152 0.69 6.27 2.08
N ILE A 153 0.54 6.74 0.84
CA ILE A 153 1.20 7.95 0.35
C ILE A 153 0.35 9.16 0.73
N CYS A 154 0.93 10.10 1.45
CA CYS A 154 0.27 11.31 1.90
C CYS A 154 0.26 12.36 0.77
N LEU A 155 -0.91 12.66 0.19
CA LEU A 155 -1.04 13.73 -0.82
C LEU A 155 -1.34 15.09 -0.19
N THR A 156 -1.74 15.11 1.08
CA THR A 156 -1.87 16.29 1.93
C THR A 156 -1.15 16.04 3.24
N ASP A 157 -0.87 17.09 3.99
CA ASP A 157 -0.35 16.95 5.35
C ASP A 157 -1.30 16.13 6.22
N VAL A 158 -0.73 15.24 7.02
CA VAL A 158 -1.46 14.36 7.93
C VAL A 158 -1.11 14.73 9.36
N SER A 159 -2.08 15.20 10.11
CA SER A 159 -1.97 15.52 11.53
C SER A 159 -2.97 14.73 12.36
N GLN A 160 -2.85 14.76 13.67
CA GLN A 160 -3.82 14.11 14.55
C GLN A 160 -5.20 14.76 14.39
N GLU A 161 -5.25 16.09 14.25
CA GLU A 161 -6.48 16.86 14.07
C GLU A 161 -7.18 16.54 12.75
N SER A 162 -6.42 16.24 11.68
CA SER A 162 -6.97 15.81 10.38
C SER A 162 -7.38 14.34 10.34
N GLY A 163 -7.35 13.63 11.48
CA GLY A 163 -7.74 12.23 11.60
C GLY A 163 -6.70 11.28 11.03
N CYS A 164 -5.44 11.41 11.46
CA CYS A 164 -4.33 10.57 11.04
C CYS A 164 -4.57 9.08 11.32
N LEU A 165 -3.71 8.21 10.76
CA LEU A 165 -3.67 6.81 11.14
C LEU A 165 -3.26 6.67 12.61
N ALA A 166 -3.84 5.66 13.26
CA ALA A 166 -3.46 5.19 14.59
C ALA A 166 -2.77 3.84 14.43
N PHE A 167 -1.65 3.64 15.11
CA PHE A 167 -0.97 2.34 15.17
C PHE A 167 -0.76 1.92 16.61
N VAL A 168 -0.74 0.61 16.85
CA VAL A 168 -0.29 0.02 18.11
C VAL A 168 1.09 -0.59 17.88
N PRO A 169 2.17 0.03 18.39
CA PRO A 169 3.54 -0.44 18.17
C PRO A 169 3.73 -1.90 18.63
N GLY A 170 4.39 -2.71 17.82
CA GLY A 170 4.66 -4.12 18.13
C GLY A 170 3.47 -5.06 18.02
N SER A 171 2.28 -4.55 17.68
CA SER A 171 1.05 -5.38 17.58
C SER A 171 1.12 -6.43 16.47
N HIS A 172 1.92 -6.23 15.42
CA HIS A 172 2.15 -7.20 14.36
C HIS A 172 2.70 -8.55 14.86
N LYS A 173 3.32 -8.57 16.05
CA LYS A 173 3.83 -9.78 16.70
C LYS A 173 2.79 -10.50 17.56
N ARG A 174 1.61 -9.92 17.75
CA ARG A 174 0.52 -10.53 18.55
C ARG A 174 -0.21 -11.64 17.78
N LEU A 175 -0.09 -11.68 16.47
CA LEU A 175 -0.63 -12.70 15.55
C LEU A 175 -2.13 -12.96 15.76
N ARG A 176 -2.89 -11.91 16.08
CA ARG A 176 -4.34 -11.93 16.29
C ARG A 176 -4.97 -10.58 16.02
N GLN A 177 -6.27 -10.54 15.78
CA GLN A 177 -7.06 -9.30 15.76
C GLN A 177 -7.11 -8.67 17.16
N PRO A 178 -7.25 -7.32 17.25
CA PRO A 178 -7.59 -6.68 18.50
C PRO A 178 -8.98 -7.13 18.98
N THR A 179 -9.15 -7.28 20.29
CA THR A 179 -10.44 -7.51 20.92
C THR A 179 -11.33 -6.25 20.82
N ASP A 180 -12.63 -6.37 21.10
CA ASP A 180 -13.54 -5.22 21.04
C ASP A 180 -13.10 -4.06 21.95
N ALA A 181 -12.52 -4.36 23.11
CA ALA A 181 -11.98 -3.34 24.00
C ALA A 181 -10.69 -2.68 23.46
N GLU A 182 -9.84 -3.47 22.78
CA GLU A 182 -8.57 -2.97 22.24
C GLU A 182 -8.73 -2.13 20.98
N ARG A 183 -9.86 -2.23 20.26
CA ARG A 183 -10.08 -1.52 18.98
C ARG A 183 -10.61 -0.11 19.11
N VAL A 184 -10.91 0.36 20.31
CA VAL A 184 -11.51 1.67 20.56
C VAL A 184 -10.45 2.78 20.48
N LEU A 185 -10.75 3.89 19.79
CA LEU A 185 -9.85 5.04 19.62
C LEU A 185 -10.39 6.36 20.21
N ALA A 186 -11.54 6.33 20.89
CA ALA A 186 -12.13 7.54 21.47
C ALA A 186 -12.83 7.23 22.80
N GLY A 187 -12.99 8.28 23.64
CA GLY A 187 -13.62 8.19 24.96
C GLY A 187 -12.75 7.48 26.01
N ASP A 188 -13.35 7.19 27.16
CA ASP A 188 -12.65 6.61 28.33
C ASP A 188 -12.09 5.18 28.08
N GLY A 189 -12.61 4.51 27.07
CA GLY A 189 -12.14 3.18 26.66
C GLY A 189 -11.09 3.19 25.54
N ALA A 190 -10.58 4.35 25.16
CA ALA A 190 -9.58 4.43 24.09
C ALA A 190 -8.32 3.62 24.41
N ASN A 191 -7.81 2.90 23.41
CA ASN A 191 -6.61 2.10 23.56
C ASN A 191 -5.40 2.97 23.90
N PRO A 192 -4.79 2.82 25.10
CA PRO A 192 -3.68 3.68 25.54
C PRO A 192 -2.36 3.42 24.80
N GLU A 193 -2.23 2.29 24.09
CA GLU A 193 -1.05 1.95 23.30
C GLU A 193 -1.11 2.54 21.89
N ALA A 194 -2.27 3.06 21.47
CA ALA A 194 -2.42 3.63 20.13
C ALA A 194 -1.68 4.97 20.01
N VAL A 195 -0.83 5.09 19.00
CA VAL A 195 -0.05 6.30 18.71
C VAL A 195 -0.47 6.92 17.38
N PRO A 196 -0.51 8.27 17.28
CA PRO A 196 -0.86 8.97 16.04
C PRO A 196 0.31 8.94 15.04
N MET A 197 -0.02 8.79 13.77
CA MET A 197 0.94 8.83 12.68
C MET A 197 0.82 10.16 11.92
N VAL A 198 1.72 11.06 12.23
CA VAL A 198 1.80 12.40 11.64
C VAL A 198 2.88 12.40 10.56
N ALA A 199 2.57 12.94 9.38
CA ALA A 199 3.50 12.97 8.26
C ALA A 199 3.17 14.13 7.31
N PRO A 200 4.18 14.84 6.75
CA PRO A 200 3.96 15.84 5.72
C PRO A 200 3.52 15.19 4.40
N ALA A 201 2.93 15.99 3.51
CA ALA A 201 2.64 15.60 2.14
C ALA A 201 3.92 15.11 1.43
N GLY A 202 3.80 14.12 0.56
CA GLY A 202 4.94 13.44 -0.08
C GLY A 202 5.52 12.28 0.72
N SER A 203 5.09 12.07 1.97
CA SER A 203 5.53 10.95 2.81
C SER A 203 4.80 9.65 2.47
N ALA A 204 5.47 8.51 2.75
CA ALA A 204 4.88 7.17 2.76
C ALA A 204 4.85 6.60 4.17
N ILE A 205 3.70 6.11 4.60
CA ILE A 205 3.52 5.34 5.83
C ILE A 205 3.39 3.88 5.42
N ILE A 206 4.27 3.00 5.95
CA ILE A 206 4.40 1.60 5.51
C ILE A 206 4.24 0.67 6.70
N TRP A 207 3.46 -0.42 6.55
CA TRP A 207 3.28 -1.43 7.59
C TRP A 207 2.95 -2.82 7.01
N PRO A 208 3.35 -3.92 7.68
CA PRO A 208 2.88 -5.25 7.34
C PRO A 208 1.42 -5.43 7.78
N ALA A 209 0.67 -6.28 7.08
CA ALA A 209 -0.76 -6.47 7.28
C ALA A 209 -1.19 -6.87 8.69
N HIS A 210 -0.29 -7.42 9.51
CA HIS A 210 -0.55 -7.83 10.90
C HIS A 210 -0.57 -6.67 11.90
N THR A 211 -0.13 -5.48 11.53
CA THR A 211 -0.08 -4.32 12.44
C THR A 211 -1.48 -3.80 12.71
N TRP A 212 -1.83 -3.68 13.99
CA TRP A 212 -3.09 -3.06 14.39
C TRP A 212 -3.05 -1.59 14.06
N HIS A 213 -3.97 -1.19 13.21
CA HIS A 213 -4.10 0.20 12.78
C HIS A 213 -5.56 0.59 12.65
N GLY A 214 -5.78 1.89 12.67
CA GLY A 214 -7.08 2.52 12.49
C GLY A 214 -6.88 3.97 12.10
N SER A 215 -7.87 4.82 12.32
CA SER A 215 -7.68 6.26 12.14
C SER A 215 -8.49 7.06 13.13
N TRP A 216 -7.90 8.15 13.64
CA TRP A 216 -8.54 9.08 14.56
C TRP A 216 -9.69 9.85 13.91
N VAL A 217 -10.51 10.49 14.73
CA VAL A 217 -11.54 11.44 14.24
C VAL A 217 -10.86 12.63 13.55
N SER A 218 -11.37 13.05 12.39
CA SER A 218 -10.99 14.32 11.79
C SER A 218 -11.81 15.45 12.40
N ASN A 219 -11.13 16.38 13.08
CA ASN A 219 -11.75 17.48 13.82
C ASN A 219 -11.58 18.85 13.15
N THR A 220 -10.78 18.91 12.08
CA THR A 220 -10.49 20.16 11.36
C THR A 220 -11.24 20.24 10.04
N PRO A 221 -11.53 21.45 9.55
CA PRO A 221 -11.90 21.67 8.15
C PRO A 221 -10.80 21.17 7.20
N GLY A 222 -11.15 20.98 5.94
CA GLY A 222 -10.23 20.50 4.93
C GLY A 222 -10.30 18.99 4.73
N LEU A 223 -9.51 18.52 3.78
CA LEU A 223 -9.44 17.10 3.43
C LEU A 223 -8.05 16.55 3.71
N ARG A 224 -8.01 15.39 4.32
CA ARG A 224 -6.87 14.49 4.25
C ARG A 224 -7.05 13.57 3.06
N VAL A 225 -6.11 13.64 2.11
CA VAL A 225 -6.11 12.79 0.91
C VAL A 225 -4.86 11.92 0.92
N THR A 226 -5.05 10.61 0.78
CA THR A 226 -3.96 9.64 0.71
C THR A 226 -4.22 8.62 -0.39
N ILE A 227 -3.15 8.07 -0.97
CA ILE A 227 -3.21 6.86 -1.79
C ILE A 227 -2.84 5.68 -0.91
N ALA A 228 -3.70 4.68 -0.88
CA ALA A 228 -3.41 3.42 -0.21
C ALA A 228 -3.11 2.34 -1.25
N GLU A 229 -1.96 1.71 -1.08
CA GLU A 229 -1.43 0.62 -1.90
C GLU A 229 -1.35 -0.63 -1.04
N LEU A 230 -1.99 -1.71 -1.44
CA LEU A 230 -1.86 -3.00 -0.80
C LEU A 230 -1.04 -3.92 -1.71
N PHE A 231 0.12 -4.32 -1.23
CA PHE A 231 0.96 -5.30 -1.89
C PHE A 231 0.74 -6.68 -1.29
N ALA A 232 0.79 -7.71 -2.11
CA ALA A 232 0.59 -9.09 -1.68
C ALA A 232 1.67 -10.02 -2.26
N ARG A 233 1.93 -11.14 -1.59
CA ARG A 233 2.76 -12.21 -2.16
C ARG A 233 2.08 -12.79 -3.40
N PRO A 234 2.85 -13.27 -4.40
CA PRO A 234 2.32 -13.65 -5.71
C PRO A 234 1.31 -14.81 -5.69
N HIS A 235 1.23 -15.57 -4.60
CA HIS A 235 0.25 -16.66 -4.45
C HIS A 235 -1.11 -16.19 -3.91
N MET A 236 -1.24 -14.91 -3.55
CA MET A 236 -2.49 -14.32 -3.10
C MET A 236 -3.32 -13.81 -4.29
N HIS A 237 -4.63 -13.92 -4.20
CA HIS A 237 -5.52 -13.25 -5.15
C HIS A 237 -5.52 -11.74 -4.89
N THR A 238 -5.46 -10.96 -5.98
CA THR A 238 -5.54 -9.50 -5.90
C THR A 238 -7.00 -9.04 -5.82
N TYR A 239 -7.24 -7.89 -5.17
CA TYR A 239 -8.57 -7.26 -5.18
C TYR A 239 -8.88 -6.56 -6.50
N ASP A 240 -7.89 -5.86 -7.06
CA ASP A 240 -8.02 -5.19 -8.36
C ASP A 240 -7.55 -6.13 -9.48
N MET A 241 -8.30 -6.18 -10.58
CA MET A 241 -8.03 -7.06 -11.72
C MET A 241 -7.16 -6.33 -12.76
N TYR A 242 -5.94 -5.94 -12.34
CA TYR A 242 -5.02 -5.21 -13.22
C TYR A 242 -4.60 -6.03 -14.43
N ARG A 243 -4.35 -7.32 -14.24
CA ARG A 243 -3.91 -8.21 -15.32
C ARG A 243 -4.87 -8.22 -16.51
N GLU A 244 -6.17 -8.13 -16.25
CA GLU A 244 -7.23 -8.15 -17.27
C GLU A 244 -7.52 -6.75 -17.82
N SER A 245 -7.07 -5.70 -17.13
CA SER A 245 -7.48 -4.31 -17.41
C SER A 245 -6.38 -3.43 -17.97
N ILE A 246 -5.12 -3.87 -17.84
CA ILE A 246 -3.96 -3.10 -18.28
C ILE A 246 -3.77 -3.22 -19.80
N SER A 247 -3.46 -2.11 -20.47
CA SER A 247 -3.15 -2.10 -21.91
C SER A 247 -1.66 -2.28 -22.17
N ASP A 248 -1.32 -2.75 -23.37
CA ASP A 248 0.07 -2.86 -23.82
C ASP A 248 0.78 -1.51 -23.79
N GLU A 249 0.08 -0.41 -24.12
CA GLU A 249 0.63 0.95 -24.04
C GLU A 249 1.12 1.30 -22.62
N VAL A 250 0.37 0.92 -21.58
CA VAL A 250 0.76 1.14 -20.20
C VAL A 250 1.96 0.26 -19.83
N LEU A 251 1.99 -0.98 -20.27
CA LEU A 251 3.11 -1.89 -20.02
C LEU A 251 4.39 -1.42 -20.72
N ASP A 252 4.29 -1.00 -21.98
CA ASP A 252 5.43 -0.59 -22.80
C ASP A 252 6.13 0.66 -22.28
N ARG A 253 5.37 1.59 -21.66
CA ARG A 253 5.94 2.80 -21.07
C ARG A 253 6.49 2.63 -19.65
N ASN A 254 6.25 1.48 -19.03
CA ASN A 254 6.66 1.18 -17.66
C ASN A 254 7.77 0.11 -17.60
N SER A 255 8.37 -0.05 -16.42
CA SER A 255 9.45 -1.00 -16.19
C SER A 255 8.94 -2.46 -16.05
N GLU A 256 9.86 -3.42 -16.12
CA GLU A 256 9.57 -4.82 -15.81
C GLU A 256 9.07 -5.02 -14.37
N ARG A 257 9.53 -4.18 -13.42
CA ARG A 257 9.04 -4.22 -12.04
C ARG A 257 7.56 -3.83 -11.99
N PHE A 258 7.13 -2.82 -12.75
CA PHE A 258 5.73 -2.45 -12.88
C PHE A 258 4.90 -3.63 -13.43
N ALA A 259 5.37 -4.29 -14.48
CA ALA A 259 4.70 -5.47 -15.02
C ALA A 259 4.58 -6.62 -13.98
N THR A 260 5.59 -6.82 -13.12
CA THR A 260 5.51 -7.77 -12.00
C THR A 260 4.40 -7.39 -11.03
N LEU A 261 4.33 -6.12 -10.63
CA LEU A 261 3.27 -5.61 -9.75
C LEU A 261 1.88 -5.80 -10.33
N MET A 262 1.73 -5.75 -11.66
CA MET A 262 0.46 -6.00 -12.37
C MET A 262 0.15 -7.50 -12.56
N SER A 263 0.88 -8.41 -11.90
CA SER A 263 0.72 -9.86 -12.06
C SER A 263 0.97 -10.36 -13.49
N MET A 264 1.73 -9.60 -14.31
CA MET A 264 2.04 -9.98 -15.68
C MET A 264 3.23 -10.95 -15.79
N ARG A 265 4.04 -11.07 -14.74
CA ARG A 265 5.05 -12.10 -14.61
C ARG A 265 4.45 -13.32 -13.91
N VAL A 266 4.73 -14.49 -14.45
CA VAL A 266 4.33 -15.76 -13.85
C VAL A 266 5.60 -16.52 -13.53
N ASN A 267 5.88 -16.68 -12.23
CA ASN A 267 6.87 -17.63 -11.78
C ASN A 267 6.31 -19.04 -12.03
N ASP A 268 7.03 -19.87 -12.79
CA ASP A 268 6.62 -21.25 -13.08
C ASP A 268 5.23 -21.40 -13.73
N GLY A 269 4.83 -20.48 -14.63
CA GLY A 269 3.57 -20.57 -15.35
C GLY A 269 3.56 -21.72 -16.35
N TRP A 270 2.93 -22.81 -15.98
CA TRP A 270 2.74 -23.98 -16.84
C TRP A 270 1.39 -23.91 -17.53
N ASN A 271 1.34 -24.34 -18.78
CA ASN A 271 0.11 -24.53 -19.55
C ASN A 271 0.20 -25.77 -20.44
N ASP A 272 -0.89 -26.18 -21.03
CA ASP A 272 -0.99 -27.41 -21.84
C ASP A 272 -0.11 -27.38 -23.09
N ASN A 273 0.42 -26.24 -23.49
CA ASN A 273 1.29 -26.11 -24.67
C ASN A 273 2.79 -26.32 -24.36
N GLN A 274 3.14 -26.70 -23.14
CA GLN A 274 4.53 -26.87 -22.71
C GLN A 274 4.91 -28.37 -22.60
N ASP A 275 4.92 -29.08 -23.70
CA ASP A 275 5.31 -30.52 -23.77
C ASP A 275 6.73 -30.79 -23.27
N ASP A 276 7.60 -29.80 -23.25
CA ASP A 276 9.03 -29.94 -22.93
C ASP A 276 9.47 -29.19 -21.66
N TRP A 277 8.53 -28.84 -20.75
CA TRP A 277 8.82 -28.06 -19.52
C TRP A 277 9.95 -28.68 -18.67
N TYR A 278 10.05 -29.99 -18.62
CA TYR A 278 11.06 -30.73 -17.85
C TYR A 278 12.47 -30.67 -18.47
N LYS A 279 12.59 -30.42 -19.77
CA LYS A 279 13.89 -30.31 -20.46
C LYS A 279 14.63 -29.03 -20.07
N ASN A 280 13.89 -28.00 -19.69
CA ASN A 280 14.41 -26.67 -19.34
C ASN A 280 14.35 -26.37 -17.82
N TRP A 281 14.21 -27.41 -16.98
CA TRP A 281 14.04 -27.23 -15.53
C TRP A 281 15.19 -26.46 -14.87
N GLY A 282 16.44 -26.60 -15.35
CA GLY A 282 17.62 -25.91 -14.82
C GLY A 282 17.87 -24.50 -15.39
N ASP A 283 17.32 -24.18 -16.57
CA ASP A 283 17.65 -22.96 -17.34
C ASP A 283 16.55 -21.90 -17.30
N ARG A 284 15.59 -22.03 -16.40
CA ARG A 284 14.47 -21.07 -16.31
C ARG A 284 14.93 -19.73 -15.78
N ASP A 285 14.85 -18.72 -16.62
CA ASP A 285 14.78 -17.34 -16.16
C ASP A 285 13.38 -17.08 -15.62
N ARG A 286 13.20 -17.32 -14.33
CA ARG A 286 11.94 -17.15 -13.59
C ARG A 286 11.50 -15.71 -13.51
N THR A 287 12.34 -14.78 -13.96
CA THR A 287 12.09 -13.33 -13.87
C THR A 287 11.60 -12.70 -15.16
N LYS A 288 11.50 -13.48 -16.27
CA LYS A 288 11.06 -12.91 -17.55
C LYS A 288 9.58 -12.61 -17.57
N TYR A 289 9.28 -11.35 -17.94
CA TYR A 289 7.94 -10.93 -18.31
C TYR A 289 7.40 -11.83 -19.43
N ARG A 290 6.17 -12.32 -19.26
CA ARG A 290 5.41 -12.97 -20.31
C ARG A 290 4.18 -12.11 -20.61
N PRO A 291 4.07 -11.54 -21.81
CA PRO A 291 2.85 -10.84 -22.20
C PRO A 291 1.65 -11.77 -22.14
N PRO A 292 0.44 -11.27 -21.90
CA PRO A 292 -0.76 -12.06 -22.05
C PRO A 292 -0.73 -12.74 -23.43
N THR A 293 -1.01 -14.04 -23.49
CA THR A 293 -1.22 -14.71 -24.78
C THR A 293 -2.41 -14.02 -25.42
N GLY A 294 -2.13 -13.21 -26.44
CA GLY A 294 -3.16 -12.49 -27.16
C GLY A 294 -4.27 -13.44 -27.59
N SER A 295 -5.49 -13.07 -27.28
CA SER A 295 -6.65 -13.61 -27.99
C SER A 295 -6.47 -13.27 -29.46
N SER A 296 -6.05 -14.28 -30.24
CA SER A 296 -6.15 -14.24 -31.70
C SER A 296 -7.60 -14.10 -32.16
#